data_3ece3f96e0b3ad55cce399ba7a20db89
#
_entry.id   3ece3f96e0b3ad55cce399ba7a20db89
#
_cell.length_a   1.000
_cell.length_b   1.000
_cell.length_c   1.000
_cell.angle_alpha   90.00
_cell.angle_beta   90.00
_cell.angle_gamma   90.00
#
_symmetry.space_group_name_H-M   'P 1'
#
loop_
_entity.id
_entity.type
_entity.pdbx_description
1 polymer ?
#
loop_
_entity_poly.entity_id
_entity_poly.type
_entity_poly.pdbx_seq_one_letter_code
_entity_poly.pdbx_strand_id
1 'polypeptide(L)'
;MAYLISEEAQDLLQDVKNFCDKEVAEQCKEYDVSGEWPKAIYDKAVEQSYQALEVPEEFGGPGLSRVDVAALIEQMAIVDAGFATTISASGLGMKPVLIAGSDEQKQHVCDLILDGGFGAFCLTEPGAGSDASAGKTTAVKDGDEYVLNGRKCFITNGGVASFYCVTAMTDKSKGVKGISMFLVDAGTPGLSTGHEENKMGIRTSNTCDVVFEDCRIPAANLIGEEGKGFGIAMKTLDQARAWMGCVATGIAQRGINEAVAYGKERIQFGKPIIKNQALQFKVADMEIKTETARQMVAHALTKMDMGLPYTKESAIAKCYASDIAMEVASEAIQMFGGYGYSREYPVEKLLRDAKIFQIFEGTNEVQRIVVANNVIGK
;
A
#
# COMPACT_ATOMS: atom_id res chain seq x y z
N MET A 1 11.11 8.83 -16.57
CA MET A 1 11.03 8.11 -15.28
C MET A 1 12.40 7.74 -14.80
N ALA A 2 12.61 7.75 -13.51
CA ALA A 2 13.93 7.56 -12.92
C ALA A 2 14.23 6.10 -12.53
N TYR A 3 13.24 5.18 -12.59
CA TYR A 3 13.51 3.75 -12.47
C TYR A 3 14.20 3.22 -13.72
N LEU A 4 15.22 2.40 -13.52
CA LEU A 4 15.81 1.60 -14.58
C LEU A 4 14.98 0.32 -14.71
N ILE A 5 14.02 0.33 -15.61
CA ILE A 5 13.06 -0.76 -15.86
C ILE A 5 13.38 -1.52 -17.15
N SER A 6 12.88 -2.75 -17.22
CA SER A 6 13.00 -3.60 -18.42
C SER A 6 12.24 -3.01 -19.63
N GLU A 7 12.56 -3.48 -20.83
CA GLU A 7 11.82 -3.08 -22.05
C GLU A 7 10.34 -3.48 -21.95
N GLU A 8 10.05 -4.67 -21.42
CA GLU A 8 8.69 -5.15 -21.20
C GLU A 8 7.92 -4.23 -20.23
N ALA A 9 8.55 -3.81 -19.13
CA ALA A 9 7.93 -2.88 -18.18
C ALA A 9 7.72 -1.49 -18.79
N GLN A 10 8.50 -1.05 -19.79
CA GLN A 10 8.28 0.22 -20.49
C GLN A 10 6.98 0.21 -21.30
N ASP A 11 6.67 -0.90 -21.98
CA ASP A 11 5.42 -1.05 -22.73
C ASP A 11 4.22 -1.09 -21.77
N LEU A 12 4.30 -1.93 -20.73
CA LEU A 12 3.26 -1.99 -19.70
C LEU A 12 3.02 -0.63 -19.01
N LEU A 13 4.08 0.15 -18.80
CA LEU A 13 3.99 1.46 -18.22
C LEU A 13 3.17 2.43 -19.07
N GLN A 14 3.32 2.35 -20.39
CA GLN A 14 2.52 3.16 -21.31
C GLN A 14 1.05 2.73 -21.27
N ASP A 15 0.78 1.42 -21.15
CA ASP A 15 -0.58 0.90 -21.04
C ASP A 15 -1.23 1.32 -19.71
N VAL A 16 -0.51 1.21 -18.59
CA VAL A 16 -0.97 1.71 -17.27
C VAL A 16 -1.26 3.20 -17.34
N LYS A 17 -0.40 4.00 -17.96
CA LYS A 17 -0.63 5.43 -18.12
C LYS A 17 -1.92 5.70 -18.92
N ASN A 18 -2.08 5.07 -20.08
CA ASN A 18 -3.26 5.23 -20.92
C ASN A 18 -4.54 4.81 -20.19
N PHE A 19 -4.49 3.70 -19.45
CA PHE A 19 -5.60 3.23 -18.64
C PHE A 19 -5.96 4.24 -17.56
N CYS A 20 -4.98 4.70 -16.79
CA CYS A 20 -5.19 5.64 -15.71
C CYS A 20 -5.74 6.98 -16.20
N ASP A 21 -5.20 7.51 -17.31
CA ASP A 21 -5.68 8.77 -17.90
C ASP A 21 -7.14 8.65 -18.38
N LYS A 22 -7.54 7.49 -18.92
CA LYS A 22 -8.86 7.28 -19.50
C LYS A 22 -9.92 6.84 -18.48
N GLU A 23 -9.57 5.88 -17.60
CA GLU A 23 -10.56 5.18 -16.77
C GLU A 23 -10.53 5.65 -15.31
N VAL A 24 -9.41 6.21 -14.82
CA VAL A 24 -9.22 6.54 -13.40
C VAL A 24 -9.36 8.05 -13.16
N ALA A 25 -8.67 8.89 -13.94
CA ALA A 25 -8.44 10.30 -13.64
C ALA A 25 -9.71 11.13 -13.35
N GLU A 26 -10.74 11.02 -14.21
CA GLU A 26 -11.98 11.79 -14.03
C GLU A 26 -12.91 11.17 -12.99
N GLN A 27 -13.06 9.84 -13.04
CA GLN A 27 -13.99 9.13 -12.16
C GLN A 27 -13.56 9.19 -10.68
N CYS A 28 -12.26 9.12 -10.40
CA CYS A 28 -11.75 9.19 -9.02
C CYS A 28 -12.10 10.48 -8.28
N LYS A 29 -12.38 11.59 -9.00
CA LYS A 29 -12.83 12.83 -8.37
C LYS A 29 -14.20 12.67 -7.70
N GLU A 30 -15.15 12.00 -8.37
CA GLU A 30 -16.48 11.74 -7.83
C GLU A 30 -16.41 10.80 -6.62
N TYR A 31 -15.60 9.74 -6.72
CA TYR A 31 -15.40 8.77 -5.63
C TYR A 31 -14.61 9.35 -4.45
N ASP A 32 -13.71 10.31 -4.66
CA ASP A 32 -13.08 11.05 -3.54
C ASP A 32 -14.14 11.88 -2.77
N VAL A 33 -15.13 12.41 -3.44
CA VAL A 33 -16.23 13.15 -2.80
C VAL A 33 -17.20 12.22 -2.09
N SER A 34 -17.73 11.20 -2.79
CA SER A 34 -18.73 10.27 -2.24
C SER A 34 -18.13 9.33 -1.20
N GLY A 35 -16.90 8.88 -1.39
CA GLY A 35 -16.25 7.84 -0.59
C GLY A 35 -16.75 6.43 -0.92
N GLU A 36 -17.56 6.28 -1.95
CA GLU A 36 -18.04 4.98 -2.40
C GLU A 36 -16.92 4.18 -3.10
N TRP A 37 -17.00 2.85 -3.01
CA TRP A 37 -16.09 1.96 -3.69
C TRP A 37 -16.25 2.03 -5.22
N PRO A 38 -15.21 2.42 -5.99
CA PRO A 38 -15.30 2.59 -7.44
C PRO A 38 -15.20 1.26 -8.19
N LYS A 39 -16.14 0.34 -7.94
CA LYS A 39 -16.14 -1.03 -8.48
C LYS A 39 -15.87 -1.07 -9.98
N ALA A 40 -16.50 -0.21 -10.77
CA ALA A 40 -16.36 -0.21 -12.23
C ALA A 40 -14.91 0.06 -12.69
N ILE A 41 -14.16 0.88 -11.95
CA ILE A 41 -12.74 1.16 -12.23
C ILE A 41 -11.91 -0.10 -11.95
N TYR A 42 -12.18 -0.74 -10.79
CA TYR A 42 -11.44 -1.94 -10.39
C TYR A 42 -11.77 -3.16 -11.25
N ASP A 43 -13.03 -3.33 -11.70
CA ASP A 43 -13.40 -4.39 -12.65
C ASP A 43 -12.56 -4.26 -13.94
N LYS A 44 -12.41 -3.04 -14.48
CA LYS A 44 -11.58 -2.78 -15.66
C LYS A 44 -10.08 -2.98 -15.38
N ALA A 45 -9.60 -2.65 -14.17
CA ALA A 45 -8.22 -2.91 -13.79
C ALA A 45 -7.92 -4.40 -13.68
N VAL A 46 -8.89 -5.19 -13.21
CA VAL A 46 -8.84 -6.65 -13.19
C VAL A 46 -8.79 -7.24 -14.59
N GLU A 47 -9.56 -6.69 -15.55
CA GLU A 47 -9.46 -7.09 -16.98
C GLU A 47 -8.06 -6.89 -17.56
N GLN A 48 -7.27 -5.96 -16.99
CA GLN A 48 -5.86 -5.73 -17.34
C GLN A 48 -4.88 -6.48 -16.43
N SER A 49 -5.36 -7.29 -15.50
CA SER A 49 -4.58 -8.06 -14.52
C SER A 49 -3.67 -7.21 -13.61
N TYR A 50 -4.01 -5.94 -13.37
CA TYR A 50 -3.16 -5.05 -12.55
C TYR A 50 -3.06 -5.49 -11.08
N GLN A 51 -4.07 -6.17 -10.53
CA GLN A 51 -4.02 -6.74 -9.18
C GLN A 51 -2.99 -7.88 -9.05
N ALA A 52 -2.57 -8.48 -10.17
CA ALA A 52 -1.68 -9.64 -10.22
C ALA A 52 -0.20 -9.29 -10.48
N LEU A 53 0.16 -8.00 -10.54
CA LEU A 53 1.53 -7.56 -10.88
C LEU A 53 2.63 -8.14 -9.96
N GLU A 54 2.30 -8.47 -8.70
CA GLU A 54 3.24 -9.06 -7.74
C GLU A 54 3.16 -10.60 -7.66
N VAL A 55 2.32 -11.26 -8.46
CA VAL A 55 2.25 -12.73 -8.48
C VAL A 55 3.53 -13.28 -9.10
N PRO A 56 4.23 -14.24 -8.43
CA PRO A 56 5.45 -14.83 -8.98
C PRO A 56 5.20 -15.63 -10.27
N GLU A 57 6.19 -15.65 -11.17
CA GLU A 57 6.11 -16.38 -12.44
C GLU A 57 5.84 -17.88 -12.23
N GLU A 58 6.44 -18.49 -11.22
CA GLU A 58 6.24 -19.91 -10.86
C GLU A 58 4.80 -20.26 -10.50
N PHE A 59 3.97 -19.27 -10.16
CA PHE A 59 2.52 -19.40 -9.87
C PHE A 59 1.65 -18.73 -10.95
N GLY A 60 2.18 -18.50 -12.15
CA GLY A 60 1.43 -17.97 -13.30
C GLY A 60 1.39 -16.44 -13.40
N GLY A 61 2.14 -15.72 -12.61
CA GLY A 61 2.24 -14.26 -12.66
C GLY A 61 3.16 -13.75 -13.78
N PRO A 62 3.27 -12.41 -13.92
CA PRO A 62 4.02 -11.79 -15.02
C PRO A 62 5.55 -11.89 -14.87
N GLY A 63 6.10 -12.29 -13.74
CA GLY A 63 7.55 -12.41 -13.55
C GLY A 63 8.32 -11.09 -13.54
N LEU A 64 7.66 -9.96 -13.35
CA LEU A 64 8.30 -8.65 -13.32
C LEU A 64 9.23 -8.49 -12.10
N SER A 65 10.34 -7.77 -12.28
CA SER A 65 11.14 -7.35 -11.14
C SER A 65 10.35 -6.41 -10.23
N ARG A 66 10.72 -6.34 -8.93
CA ARG A 66 10.06 -5.40 -8.00
C ARG A 66 10.22 -3.95 -8.42
N VAL A 67 11.33 -3.61 -9.07
CA VAL A 67 11.55 -2.25 -9.59
C VAL A 67 10.63 -1.96 -10.78
N ASP A 68 10.39 -2.93 -11.66
CA ASP A 68 9.43 -2.81 -12.75
C ASP A 68 8.02 -2.56 -12.22
N VAL A 69 7.56 -3.41 -11.29
CA VAL A 69 6.25 -3.25 -10.66
C VAL A 69 6.13 -1.90 -9.95
N ALA A 70 7.20 -1.42 -9.28
CA ALA A 70 7.19 -0.12 -8.61
C ALA A 70 6.97 1.03 -9.59
N ALA A 71 7.54 0.98 -10.78
CA ALA A 71 7.30 2.00 -11.80
C ALA A 71 5.83 2.05 -12.25
N LEU A 72 5.19 0.88 -12.37
CA LEU A 72 3.76 0.78 -12.71
C LEU A 72 2.88 1.33 -11.57
N ILE A 73 3.15 0.93 -10.34
CA ILE A 73 2.41 1.41 -9.15
C ILE A 73 2.60 2.91 -8.94
N GLU A 74 3.81 3.45 -9.11
CA GLU A 74 4.03 4.91 -9.04
C GLU A 74 3.23 5.64 -10.12
N GLN A 75 3.18 5.12 -11.36
CA GLN A 75 2.36 5.70 -12.41
C GLN A 75 0.87 5.72 -12.07
N MET A 76 0.35 4.66 -11.44
CA MET A 76 -1.01 4.64 -10.91
C MET A 76 -1.21 5.70 -9.84
N ALA A 77 -0.26 5.84 -8.92
CA ALA A 77 -0.30 6.80 -7.81
C ALA A 77 -0.21 8.26 -8.26
N ILE A 78 0.46 8.56 -9.38
CA ILE A 78 0.46 9.88 -10.02
C ILE A 78 -0.96 10.30 -10.38
N VAL A 79 -1.82 9.35 -10.73
CA VAL A 79 -3.22 9.63 -11.08
C VAL A 79 -4.12 9.58 -9.85
N ASP A 80 -4.08 8.48 -9.08
CA ASP A 80 -4.85 8.34 -7.85
C ASP A 80 -4.15 7.40 -6.85
N ALA A 81 -3.79 7.94 -5.69
CA ALA A 81 -3.08 7.19 -4.66
C ALA A 81 -3.94 6.09 -4.01
N GLY A 82 -5.26 6.27 -3.93
CA GLY A 82 -6.18 5.26 -3.40
C GLY A 82 -6.28 4.06 -4.35
N PHE A 83 -6.35 4.31 -5.65
CA PHE A 83 -6.30 3.27 -6.67
C PHE A 83 -5.00 2.45 -6.58
N ALA A 84 -3.84 3.12 -6.57
CA ALA A 84 -2.55 2.47 -6.44
C ALA A 84 -2.41 1.68 -5.12
N THR A 85 -2.95 2.22 -4.01
CA THR A 85 -2.95 1.54 -2.70
C THR A 85 -3.75 0.25 -2.74
N THR A 86 -4.94 0.23 -3.34
CA THR A 86 -5.77 -0.99 -3.49
C THR A 86 -5.05 -2.06 -4.29
N ILE A 87 -4.48 -1.69 -5.43
CA ILE A 87 -3.76 -2.63 -6.29
C ILE A 87 -2.56 -3.23 -5.52
N SER A 88 -1.71 -2.42 -4.91
CA SER A 88 -0.54 -2.91 -4.17
C SER A 88 -0.89 -3.66 -2.88
N ALA A 89 -2.04 -3.39 -2.27
CA ALA A 89 -2.50 -4.11 -1.07
C ALA A 89 -2.86 -5.57 -1.36
N SER A 90 -3.18 -5.94 -2.60
CA SER A 90 -3.35 -7.34 -3.01
C SER A 90 -2.05 -8.12 -2.83
N GLY A 91 -0.93 -7.54 -3.28
CA GLY A 91 0.40 -8.08 -3.01
C GLY A 91 0.71 -8.16 -1.52
N LEU A 92 0.36 -7.13 -0.72
CA LEU A 92 0.54 -7.17 0.73
C LEU A 92 -0.23 -8.34 1.36
N GLY A 93 -1.48 -8.57 0.97
CA GLY A 93 -2.30 -9.69 1.46
C GLY A 93 -1.70 -11.06 1.15
N MET A 94 -1.06 -11.21 -0.02
CA MET A 94 -0.43 -12.46 -0.47
C MET A 94 0.93 -12.74 0.22
N LYS A 95 1.69 -11.71 0.59
CA LYS A 95 3.06 -11.83 1.12
C LYS A 95 3.22 -12.80 2.29
N PRO A 96 2.35 -12.86 3.33
CA PRO A 96 2.49 -13.83 4.41
C PRO A 96 2.55 -15.28 3.91
N VAL A 97 1.72 -15.61 2.92
CA VAL A 97 1.67 -16.95 2.32
C VAL A 97 2.92 -17.21 1.49
N LEU A 98 3.37 -16.26 0.67
CA LEU A 98 4.62 -16.40 -0.10
C LEU A 98 5.86 -16.56 0.80
N ILE A 99 5.87 -15.93 1.99
CA ILE A 99 6.97 -16.00 2.96
C ILE A 99 7.02 -17.34 3.68
N ALA A 100 5.89 -17.93 4.06
CA ALA A 100 5.85 -19.04 5.00
C ALA A 100 4.77 -20.10 4.73
N GLY A 101 3.93 -19.92 3.72
CA GLY A 101 2.89 -20.87 3.34
C GLY A 101 3.43 -22.13 2.68
N SER A 102 2.62 -23.19 2.66
CA SER A 102 2.88 -24.37 1.84
C SER A 102 2.73 -24.04 0.35
N ASP A 103 3.21 -24.90 -0.53
CA ASP A 103 3.10 -24.68 -1.97
C ASP A 103 1.63 -24.70 -2.42
N GLU A 104 0.78 -25.51 -1.77
CA GLU A 104 -0.68 -25.51 -2.00
C GLU A 104 -1.31 -24.18 -1.58
N GLN A 105 -0.91 -23.61 -0.43
CA GLN A 105 -1.40 -22.30 0.01
C GLN A 105 -0.94 -21.19 -0.93
N LYS A 106 0.32 -21.23 -1.41
CA LYS A 106 0.85 -20.25 -2.36
C LYS A 106 0.10 -20.30 -3.68
N GLN A 107 -0.09 -21.51 -4.24
CA GLN A 107 -0.85 -21.67 -5.48
C GLN A 107 -2.28 -21.15 -5.31
N HIS A 108 -2.96 -21.52 -4.20
CA HIS A 108 -4.34 -21.11 -3.92
C HIS A 108 -4.50 -19.58 -3.91
N VAL A 109 -3.65 -18.84 -3.17
CA VAL A 109 -3.77 -17.37 -3.11
C VAL A 109 -3.39 -16.70 -4.43
N CYS A 110 -2.42 -17.26 -5.17
CA CYS A 110 -2.04 -16.76 -6.48
C CYS A 110 -3.18 -16.98 -7.49
N ASP A 111 -3.82 -18.15 -7.50
CA ASP A 111 -4.98 -18.43 -8.35
C ASP A 111 -6.12 -17.45 -8.06
N LEU A 112 -6.45 -17.21 -6.78
CA LEU A 112 -7.48 -16.24 -6.40
C LEU A 112 -7.17 -14.81 -6.92
N ILE A 113 -5.91 -14.39 -6.89
CA ILE A 113 -5.50 -13.08 -7.44
C ILE A 113 -5.59 -13.08 -8.97
N LEU A 114 -5.11 -14.14 -9.64
CA LEU A 114 -5.16 -14.26 -11.10
C LEU A 114 -6.59 -14.31 -11.63
N ASP A 115 -7.51 -14.90 -10.86
CA ASP A 115 -8.95 -14.92 -11.16
C ASP A 115 -9.66 -13.56 -10.88
N GLY A 116 -8.90 -12.52 -10.57
CA GLY A 116 -9.41 -11.15 -10.38
C GLY A 116 -9.72 -10.77 -8.93
N GLY A 117 -9.34 -11.60 -7.97
CA GLY A 117 -9.51 -11.33 -6.55
C GLY A 117 -8.50 -10.33 -5.99
N PHE A 118 -8.79 -9.83 -4.79
CA PHE A 118 -7.89 -9.00 -3.99
C PHE A 118 -7.51 -9.72 -2.70
N GLY A 119 -6.32 -9.46 -2.18
CA GLY A 119 -5.88 -9.95 -0.88
C GLY A 119 -5.98 -8.88 0.22
N ALA A 120 -6.15 -9.31 1.47
CA ALA A 120 -6.12 -8.43 2.63
C ALA A 120 -5.19 -8.94 3.74
N PHE A 121 -4.48 -8.01 4.39
CA PHE A 121 -3.60 -8.30 5.52
C PHE A 121 -4.20 -7.79 6.83
N CYS A 122 -4.58 -8.70 7.71
CA CYS A 122 -5.35 -8.44 8.93
C CYS A 122 -4.46 -8.52 10.17
N LEU A 123 -3.74 -7.43 10.49
CA LEU A 123 -2.87 -7.32 11.66
C LEU A 123 -3.48 -6.42 12.74
N THR A 124 -3.83 -5.18 12.38
CA THR A 124 -4.23 -4.10 13.29
C THR A 124 -5.55 -4.37 13.98
N GLU A 125 -5.63 -4.06 15.27
CA GLU A 125 -6.85 -4.14 16.09
C GLU A 125 -7.13 -2.80 16.78
N PRO A 126 -8.37 -2.54 17.27
CA PRO A 126 -8.71 -1.29 17.92
C PRO A 126 -7.79 -0.91 19.09
N GLY A 127 -7.22 -1.88 19.78
CA GLY A 127 -6.28 -1.69 20.89
C GLY A 127 -4.82 -1.99 20.58
N ALA A 128 -4.47 -2.30 19.32
CA ALA A 128 -3.14 -2.78 18.91
C ALA A 128 -2.77 -2.22 17.52
N GLY A 129 -2.29 -0.98 17.48
CA GLY A 129 -1.76 -0.32 16.30
C GLY A 129 -0.24 -0.46 16.23
N SER A 130 0.52 0.55 16.67
CA SER A 130 2.00 0.49 16.72
C SER A 130 2.51 -0.62 17.65
N ASP A 131 1.79 -0.93 18.74
CA ASP A 131 2.01 -2.15 19.53
C ASP A 131 1.21 -3.32 18.93
N ALA A 132 1.64 -3.78 17.75
CA ALA A 132 0.97 -4.86 17.04
C ALA A 132 0.99 -6.21 17.79
N SER A 133 1.86 -6.35 18.80
CA SER A 133 1.94 -7.55 19.63
C SER A 133 0.81 -7.65 20.67
N ALA A 134 0.11 -6.56 20.96
CA ALA A 134 -0.98 -6.49 21.93
C ALA A 134 -2.35 -6.91 21.37
N GLY A 135 -2.40 -7.51 20.14
CA GLY A 135 -3.61 -8.02 19.52
C GLY A 135 -4.35 -9.05 20.39
N LYS A 136 -5.68 -9.00 20.36
CA LYS A 136 -6.57 -9.81 21.20
C LYS A 136 -7.37 -10.86 20.41
N THR A 137 -7.37 -10.79 19.09
CA THR A 137 -7.98 -11.82 18.23
C THR A 137 -7.38 -13.17 18.60
N THR A 138 -8.22 -14.19 18.84
CA THR A 138 -7.81 -15.52 19.25
C THR A 138 -8.04 -16.53 18.15
N ALA A 139 -7.24 -17.59 18.14
CA ALA A 139 -7.49 -18.81 17.35
C ALA A 139 -7.33 -20.02 18.28
N VAL A 140 -8.45 -20.69 18.59
CA VAL A 140 -8.47 -21.85 19.47
C VAL A 140 -8.54 -23.11 18.61
N LYS A 141 -7.61 -24.04 18.82
CA LYS A 141 -7.59 -25.32 18.12
C LYS A 141 -8.72 -26.22 18.63
N ASP A 142 -9.53 -26.77 17.71
CA ASP A 142 -10.64 -27.67 17.99
C ASP A 142 -10.60 -28.83 16.97
N GLY A 143 -9.95 -29.93 17.34
CA GLY A 143 -9.70 -31.06 16.44
C GLY A 143 -8.81 -30.67 15.26
N ASP A 144 -9.34 -30.82 14.05
CA ASP A 144 -8.68 -30.50 12.79
C ASP A 144 -8.99 -29.07 12.28
N GLU A 145 -9.52 -28.20 13.15
CA GLU A 145 -9.87 -26.84 12.86
C GLU A 145 -9.27 -25.87 13.86
N TYR A 146 -9.26 -24.56 13.49
CA TYR A 146 -9.13 -23.44 14.40
C TYR A 146 -10.41 -22.60 14.40
N VAL A 147 -10.80 -22.13 15.57
CA VAL A 147 -11.94 -21.22 15.78
C VAL A 147 -11.39 -19.83 16.04
N LEU A 148 -11.58 -18.92 15.10
CA LEU A 148 -11.14 -17.52 15.20
C LEU A 148 -12.24 -16.67 15.80
N ASN A 149 -11.85 -15.82 16.78
CA ASN A 149 -12.73 -14.82 17.38
C ASN A 149 -11.98 -13.51 17.59
N GLY A 150 -12.54 -12.41 17.09
CA GLY A 150 -11.95 -11.08 17.23
C GLY A 150 -12.35 -10.10 16.15
N ARG A 151 -11.71 -8.92 16.18
CA ARG A 151 -11.97 -7.84 15.23
C ARG A 151 -10.65 -7.19 14.81
N LYS A 152 -10.45 -7.09 13.53
CA LYS A 152 -9.37 -6.31 12.89
C LYS A 152 -9.95 -5.00 12.35
N CYS A 153 -9.17 -3.93 12.39
CA CYS A 153 -9.61 -2.61 11.93
C CYS A 153 -8.59 -1.99 10.97
N PHE A 154 -9.05 -1.01 10.19
CA PHE A 154 -8.25 -0.35 9.15
C PHE A 154 -7.69 -1.31 8.10
N ILE A 155 -8.45 -2.33 7.72
CA ILE A 155 -8.01 -3.34 6.77
C ILE A 155 -8.28 -2.86 5.34
N THR A 156 -7.21 -2.55 4.62
CA THR A 156 -7.28 -2.24 3.19
C THR A 156 -7.75 -3.47 2.43
N ASN A 157 -8.66 -3.26 1.47
CA ASN A 157 -9.36 -4.30 0.73
C ASN A 157 -10.27 -5.20 1.60
N GLY A 158 -10.46 -4.90 2.90
CA GLY A 158 -11.20 -5.77 3.81
C GLY A 158 -12.62 -6.10 3.35
N GLY A 159 -13.29 -5.18 2.64
CA GLY A 159 -14.65 -5.37 2.11
C GLY A 159 -14.73 -6.03 0.74
N VAL A 160 -13.60 -6.22 0.06
CA VAL A 160 -13.55 -6.68 -1.34
C VAL A 160 -12.56 -7.82 -1.58
N ALA A 161 -11.84 -8.25 -0.53
CA ALA A 161 -10.84 -9.31 -0.64
C ALA A 161 -11.46 -10.69 -0.87
N SER A 162 -10.77 -11.51 -1.64
CA SER A 162 -11.06 -12.93 -1.83
C SER A 162 -10.46 -13.80 -0.73
N PHE A 163 -9.41 -13.32 -0.06
CA PHE A 163 -8.79 -13.98 1.08
C PHE A 163 -8.15 -12.98 2.04
N TYR A 164 -7.94 -13.43 3.28
CA TYR A 164 -7.40 -12.65 4.38
C TYR A 164 -6.25 -13.39 5.05
N CYS A 165 -5.10 -12.76 5.21
CA CYS A 165 -4.02 -13.25 6.07
C CYS A 165 -4.15 -12.61 7.45
N VAL A 166 -4.44 -13.41 8.47
CA VAL A 166 -4.90 -12.94 9.79
C VAL A 166 -3.94 -13.37 10.89
N THR A 167 -3.46 -12.41 11.70
CA THR A 167 -2.75 -12.73 12.94
C THR A 167 -3.75 -13.02 14.05
N ALA A 168 -3.56 -14.11 14.79
CA ALA A 168 -4.37 -14.44 15.96
C ALA A 168 -3.53 -15.11 17.06
N MET A 169 -3.94 -14.94 18.31
CA MET A 169 -3.30 -15.50 19.49
C MET A 169 -3.75 -16.95 19.67
N THR A 170 -2.83 -17.89 19.55
CA THR A 170 -3.05 -19.31 19.84
C THR A 170 -2.66 -19.70 21.26
N ASP A 171 -1.65 -19.02 21.85
CA ASP A 171 -1.18 -19.30 23.20
C ASP A 171 -0.76 -18.03 23.95
N LYS A 172 -1.64 -17.49 24.79
CA LYS A 172 -1.36 -16.28 25.57
C LYS A 172 -0.18 -16.41 26.53
N SER A 173 0.12 -17.60 27.00
CA SER A 173 1.22 -17.83 27.96
C SER A 173 2.59 -17.56 27.36
N LYS A 174 2.72 -17.63 26.03
CA LYS A 174 3.96 -17.41 25.28
C LYS A 174 4.16 -15.96 24.81
N GLY A 175 3.22 -15.04 25.12
CA GLY A 175 3.29 -13.64 24.67
C GLY A 175 3.38 -13.56 23.14
N VAL A 176 4.34 -12.80 22.62
CA VAL A 176 4.55 -12.61 21.16
C VAL A 176 4.75 -13.94 20.42
N LYS A 177 5.39 -14.93 21.08
CA LYS A 177 5.60 -16.28 20.53
C LYS A 177 4.34 -17.15 20.52
N GLY A 178 3.22 -16.64 21.00
CA GLY A 178 1.91 -17.30 20.91
C GLY A 178 1.04 -16.76 19.79
N ILE A 179 1.52 -15.80 18.99
CA ILE A 179 0.79 -15.26 17.83
C ILE A 179 1.08 -16.12 16.59
N SER A 180 0.02 -16.62 15.96
CA SER A 180 0.06 -17.40 14.72
C SER A 180 -0.54 -16.61 13.55
N MET A 181 -0.33 -17.09 12.32
CA MET A 181 -0.85 -16.50 11.09
C MET A 181 -1.76 -17.50 10.38
N PHE A 182 -2.91 -17.05 9.92
CA PHE A 182 -3.91 -17.90 9.28
C PHE A 182 -4.36 -17.33 7.94
N LEU A 183 -4.65 -18.21 6.99
CA LEU A 183 -5.32 -17.91 5.74
C LEU A 183 -6.82 -18.15 5.91
N VAL A 184 -7.64 -17.15 5.60
CA VAL A 184 -9.11 -17.24 5.68
C VAL A 184 -9.69 -16.78 4.35
N ASP A 185 -10.43 -17.66 3.66
CA ASP A 185 -11.07 -17.31 2.40
C ASP A 185 -12.33 -16.46 2.66
N ALA A 186 -12.65 -15.58 1.72
CA ALA A 186 -13.91 -14.85 1.72
C ALA A 186 -15.11 -15.82 1.72
N GLY A 187 -16.18 -15.45 2.41
CA GLY A 187 -17.37 -16.29 2.55
C GLY A 187 -17.25 -17.41 3.58
N THR A 188 -16.13 -17.54 4.29
CA THR A 188 -16.03 -18.46 5.43
C THR A 188 -17.07 -18.11 6.48
N PRO A 189 -17.91 -19.08 6.95
CA PRO A 189 -18.89 -18.81 8.01
C PRO A 189 -18.24 -18.22 9.26
N GLY A 190 -18.84 -17.15 9.80
CA GLY A 190 -18.28 -16.41 10.93
C GLY A 190 -17.29 -15.31 10.56
N LEU A 191 -16.94 -15.16 9.28
CA LEU A 191 -16.22 -14.01 8.76
C LEU A 191 -17.23 -12.97 8.25
N SER A 192 -17.09 -11.73 8.68
CA SER A 192 -17.89 -10.61 8.18
C SER A 192 -17.07 -9.32 8.13
N THR A 193 -17.56 -8.34 7.36
CA THR A 193 -17.00 -6.98 7.32
C THR A 193 -17.83 -6.09 8.25
N GLY A 194 -17.13 -5.18 8.96
CA GLY A 194 -17.76 -4.24 9.87
C GLY A 194 -17.78 -2.82 9.32
N HIS A 195 -17.43 -1.86 10.16
CA HIS A 195 -17.44 -0.44 9.82
C HIS A 195 -16.50 -0.14 8.65
N GLU A 196 -17.01 0.54 7.62
CA GLU A 196 -16.21 1.11 6.54
C GLU A 196 -15.74 2.52 6.92
N GLU A 197 -14.46 2.79 6.76
CA GLU A 197 -13.83 4.02 7.22
C GLU A 197 -14.13 5.22 6.31
N ASN A 198 -14.71 6.28 6.87
CA ASN A 198 -14.85 7.56 6.19
C ASN A 198 -13.53 8.34 6.27
N LYS A 199 -12.60 8.02 5.40
CA LYS A 199 -11.21 8.49 5.44
C LYS A 199 -11.04 9.94 5.01
N MET A 200 -9.97 10.57 5.49
CA MET A 200 -9.51 11.90 5.08
C MET A 200 -9.05 11.92 3.61
N GLY A 201 -8.29 10.90 3.18
CA GLY A 201 -7.71 10.74 1.85
C GLY A 201 -7.74 9.28 1.40
N ILE A 202 -7.14 8.99 0.24
CA ILE A 202 -7.19 7.68 -0.42
C ILE A 202 -8.60 7.07 -0.44
N ARG A 203 -9.60 7.90 -0.72
CA ARG A 203 -11.02 7.55 -0.54
C ARG A 203 -11.54 6.58 -1.60
N THR A 204 -10.81 6.40 -2.68
CA THR A 204 -11.03 5.39 -3.72
C THR A 204 -10.57 3.99 -3.32
N SER A 205 -9.89 3.83 -2.18
CA SER A 205 -9.49 2.55 -1.62
C SER A 205 -10.49 2.07 -0.57
N ASN A 206 -10.94 0.81 -0.62
CA ASN A 206 -11.76 0.22 0.44
C ASN A 206 -10.93 0.01 1.70
N THR A 207 -11.46 0.39 2.85
CA THR A 207 -10.84 0.18 4.16
C THR A 207 -11.93 -0.03 5.19
N CYS A 208 -11.96 -1.20 5.83
CA CYS A 208 -13.00 -1.52 6.80
C CYS A 208 -12.48 -2.40 7.94
N ASP A 209 -13.38 -2.67 8.89
CA ASP A 209 -13.15 -3.72 9.86
C ASP A 209 -13.40 -5.10 9.25
N VAL A 210 -12.67 -6.09 9.78
CA VAL A 210 -12.89 -7.53 9.50
C VAL A 210 -13.14 -8.21 10.84
N VAL A 211 -14.29 -8.89 10.95
CA VAL A 211 -14.80 -9.47 12.18
C VAL A 211 -14.87 -10.99 12.06
N PHE A 212 -14.42 -11.67 13.11
CA PHE A 212 -14.43 -13.12 13.24
C PHE A 212 -15.29 -13.49 14.45
N GLU A 213 -16.37 -14.22 14.23
CA GLU A 213 -17.30 -14.70 15.26
C GLU A 213 -17.49 -16.21 15.07
N ASP A 214 -16.83 -16.99 15.92
CA ASP A 214 -16.75 -18.44 15.83
C ASP A 214 -16.38 -18.91 14.40
N CYS A 215 -15.48 -18.16 13.76
CA CYS A 215 -15.03 -18.41 12.40
C CYS A 215 -14.15 -19.67 12.37
N ARG A 216 -14.68 -20.77 11.81
CA ARG A 216 -14.01 -22.06 11.73
C ARG A 216 -13.25 -22.19 10.43
N ILE A 217 -11.97 -22.54 10.54
CA ILE A 217 -11.09 -22.78 9.41
C ILE A 217 -10.33 -24.10 9.61
N PRO A 218 -10.01 -24.84 8.54
CA PRO A 218 -9.17 -26.03 8.62
C PRO A 218 -7.81 -25.75 9.27
N ALA A 219 -7.27 -26.69 10.02
CA ALA A 219 -5.92 -26.57 10.59
C ALA A 219 -4.83 -26.38 9.52
N ALA A 220 -5.08 -26.87 8.31
CA ALA A 220 -4.21 -26.67 7.14
C ALA A 220 -4.10 -25.19 6.69
N ASN A 221 -5.00 -24.31 7.15
CA ASN A 221 -4.96 -22.88 6.88
C ASN A 221 -3.98 -22.10 7.79
N LEU A 222 -3.29 -22.77 8.71
CA LEU A 222 -2.16 -22.20 9.45
C LEU A 222 -1.03 -21.89 8.46
N ILE A 223 -0.57 -20.63 8.41
CA ILE A 223 0.55 -20.23 7.57
C ILE A 223 1.84 -20.40 8.38
N GLY A 224 2.71 -21.27 7.90
CA GLY A 224 3.95 -21.65 8.59
C GLY A 224 3.70 -22.49 9.84
N GLU A 225 4.32 -22.11 10.96
CA GLU A 225 4.23 -22.82 12.23
C GLU A 225 3.45 -22.03 13.28
N GLU A 226 2.76 -22.73 14.19
CA GLU A 226 2.09 -22.11 15.34
C GLU A 226 3.09 -21.32 16.19
N GLY A 227 2.72 -20.09 16.56
CA GLY A 227 3.55 -19.17 17.32
C GLY A 227 4.61 -18.40 16.51
N LYS A 228 4.68 -18.58 15.19
CA LYS A 228 5.58 -17.84 14.29
C LYS A 228 4.90 -16.67 13.54
N GLY A 229 3.62 -16.47 13.73
CA GLY A 229 2.81 -15.50 12.98
C GLY A 229 3.29 -14.05 13.14
N PHE A 230 3.76 -13.65 14.31
CA PHE A 230 4.29 -12.30 14.49
C PHE A 230 5.57 -12.07 13.68
N GLY A 231 6.47 -13.06 13.63
CA GLY A 231 7.67 -13.00 12.79
C GLY A 231 7.36 -12.91 11.30
N ILE A 232 6.34 -13.65 10.84
CA ILE A 232 5.83 -13.59 9.47
C ILE A 232 5.28 -12.19 9.19
N ALA A 233 4.45 -11.64 10.10
CA ALA A 233 3.90 -10.30 9.96
C ALA A 233 4.98 -9.21 9.86
N MET A 234 6.05 -9.28 10.66
CA MET A 234 7.15 -8.31 10.59
C MET A 234 7.90 -8.40 9.26
N LYS A 235 8.17 -9.62 8.75
CA LYS A 235 8.78 -9.81 7.43
C LYS A 235 7.88 -9.28 6.30
N THR A 236 6.58 -9.48 6.42
CA THR A 236 5.58 -8.94 5.48
C THR A 236 5.66 -7.41 5.44
N LEU A 237 5.65 -6.75 6.59
CA LEU A 237 5.77 -5.29 6.68
C LEU A 237 7.13 -4.79 6.16
N ASP A 238 8.23 -5.51 6.42
CA ASP A 238 9.54 -5.13 5.90
C ASP A 238 9.56 -5.09 4.35
N GLN A 239 8.84 -6.00 3.69
CA GLN A 239 8.68 -5.96 2.23
C GLN A 239 7.73 -4.86 1.79
N ALA A 240 6.61 -4.67 2.49
CA ALA A 240 5.55 -3.75 2.09
C ALA A 240 5.95 -2.26 2.19
N ARG A 241 6.82 -1.89 3.14
CA ARG A 241 7.23 -0.50 3.37
C ARG A 241 7.76 0.20 2.12
N ALA A 242 8.58 -0.48 1.30
CA ALA A 242 9.11 0.11 0.07
C ALA A 242 7.99 0.42 -0.94
N TRP A 243 6.94 -0.40 -1.01
CA TRP A 243 5.77 -0.16 -1.86
C TRP A 243 5.00 1.09 -1.45
N MET A 244 4.86 1.32 -0.14
CA MET A 244 4.23 2.56 0.34
C MET A 244 5.10 3.78 0.05
N GLY A 245 6.42 3.63 0.06
CA GLY A 245 7.34 4.65 -0.44
C GLY A 245 7.12 4.96 -1.91
N CYS A 246 6.88 3.94 -2.73
CA CYS A 246 6.58 4.08 -4.15
C CYS A 246 5.28 4.89 -4.39
N VAL A 247 4.18 4.55 -3.74
CA VAL A 247 2.91 5.31 -3.86
C VAL A 247 3.10 6.76 -3.40
N ALA A 248 3.85 6.98 -2.31
CA ALA A 248 4.15 8.33 -1.81
C ALA A 248 4.96 9.16 -2.82
N THR A 249 5.93 8.56 -3.55
CA THR A 249 6.65 9.27 -4.62
C THR A 249 5.74 9.65 -5.78
N GLY A 250 4.74 8.82 -6.11
CA GLY A 250 3.71 9.14 -7.10
C GLY A 250 2.87 10.37 -6.72
N ILE A 251 2.46 10.48 -5.45
CA ILE A 251 1.76 11.67 -4.92
C ILE A 251 2.64 12.91 -5.07
N ALA A 252 3.92 12.83 -4.69
CA ALA A 252 4.85 13.94 -4.81
C ALA A 252 5.03 14.35 -6.29
N GLN A 253 5.23 13.40 -7.19
CA GLN A 253 5.35 13.66 -8.62
C GLN A 253 4.09 14.34 -9.18
N ARG A 254 2.90 13.91 -8.77
CA ARG A 254 1.65 14.59 -9.16
C ARG A 254 1.64 16.04 -8.67
N GLY A 255 2.04 16.29 -7.43
CA GLY A 255 2.12 17.64 -6.87
C GLY A 255 3.02 18.55 -7.69
N ILE A 256 4.18 18.06 -8.13
CA ILE A 256 5.10 18.79 -9.01
C ILE A 256 4.46 19.08 -10.36
N ASN A 257 3.86 18.07 -10.99
CA ASN A 257 3.24 18.19 -12.31
C ASN A 257 2.15 19.28 -12.31
N GLU A 258 1.26 19.25 -11.32
CA GLU A 258 0.18 20.24 -11.16
C GLU A 258 0.72 21.65 -10.89
N ALA A 259 1.69 21.76 -9.98
CA ALA A 259 2.29 23.04 -9.63
C ALA A 259 3.00 23.70 -10.84
N VAL A 260 3.70 22.90 -11.65
CA VAL A 260 4.37 23.38 -12.86
C VAL A 260 3.37 23.76 -13.93
N ALA A 261 2.33 22.96 -14.18
CA ALA A 261 1.28 23.27 -15.16
C ALA A 261 0.57 24.58 -14.79
N TYR A 262 0.07 24.69 -13.57
CA TYR A 262 -0.56 25.90 -13.07
C TYR A 262 0.38 27.12 -13.11
N GLY A 263 1.63 26.94 -12.70
CA GLY A 263 2.64 28.01 -12.69
C GLY A 263 2.95 28.59 -14.08
N LYS A 264 2.83 27.80 -15.14
CA LYS A 264 3.01 28.21 -16.54
C LYS A 264 1.82 29.04 -17.04
N GLU A 265 0.61 28.76 -16.57
CA GLU A 265 -0.64 29.39 -17.03
C GLU A 265 -1.03 30.62 -16.19
N ARG A 266 -0.81 30.57 -14.88
CA ARG A 266 -1.22 31.62 -13.95
C ARG A 266 -0.40 32.88 -14.16
N ILE A 267 -1.05 33.97 -14.55
CA ILE A 267 -0.43 35.29 -14.75
C ILE A 267 -0.62 36.15 -13.49
N GLN A 268 0.47 36.63 -12.91
CA GLN A 268 0.52 37.71 -11.89
C GLN A 268 1.65 38.64 -12.17
N PHE A 269 1.50 39.93 -11.83
CA PHE A 269 2.49 40.98 -12.12
C PHE A 269 2.91 40.98 -13.60
N GLY A 270 1.97 40.68 -14.52
CA GLY A 270 2.18 40.73 -15.97
C GLY A 270 2.96 39.56 -16.58
N LYS A 271 3.22 38.49 -15.83
CA LYS A 271 3.94 37.30 -16.32
C LYS A 271 3.49 36.02 -15.67
N PRO A 272 3.69 34.84 -16.30
CA PRO A 272 3.49 33.53 -15.66
C PRO A 272 4.26 33.45 -14.33
N ILE A 273 3.61 32.95 -13.27
CA ILE A 273 4.22 32.94 -11.92
C ILE A 273 5.46 32.07 -11.87
N ILE A 274 5.56 31.02 -12.69
CA ILE A 274 6.74 30.13 -12.77
C ILE A 274 8.02 30.87 -13.18
N LYS A 275 7.92 32.08 -13.75
CA LYS A 275 9.06 32.90 -14.09
C LYS A 275 9.70 33.63 -12.89
N ASN A 276 9.08 33.54 -11.71
CA ASN A 276 9.68 34.05 -10.49
C ASN A 276 10.71 33.05 -9.96
N GLN A 277 11.95 33.48 -9.75
CA GLN A 277 13.09 32.63 -9.35
C GLN A 277 12.76 31.80 -8.07
N ALA A 278 12.09 32.40 -7.08
CA ALA A 278 11.72 31.73 -5.86
C ALA A 278 10.82 30.50 -6.13
N LEU A 279 9.90 30.59 -7.12
CA LEU A 279 9.06 29.44 -7.49
C LEU A 279 9.84 28.40 -8.31
N GLN A 280 10.82 28.84 -9.12
CA GLN A 280 11.71 27.91 -9.83
C GLN A 280 12.55 27.10 -8.83
N PHE A 281 13.08 27.74 -7.78
CA PHE A 281 13.82 27.03 -6.72
C PHE A 281 12.93 26.08 -5.96
N LYS A 282 11.68 26.46 -5.65
CA LYS A 282 10.70 25.59 -5.02
C LYS A 282 10.43 24.33 -5.86
N VAL A 283 10.22 24.47 -7.17
CA VAL A 283 10.06 23.32 -8.08
C VAL A 283 11.31 22.44 -8.10
N ALA A 284 12.49 23.05 -8.15
CA ALA A 284 13.76 22.30 -8.13
C ALA A 284 13.94 21.52 -6.82
N ASP A 285 13.61 22.13 -5.67
CA ASP A 285 13.69 21.46 -4.37
C ASP A 285 12.70 20.31 -4.24
N MET A 286 11.46 20.49 -4.73
CA MET A 286 10.46 19.41 -4.78
C MET A 286 10.96 18.24 -5.64
N GLU A 287 11.51 18.51 -6.82
CA GLU A 287 12.02 17.48 -7.73
C GLU A 287 13.23 16.75 -7.14
N ILE A 288 14.22 17.47 -6.58
CA ILE A 288 15.40 16.88 -5.93
C ILE A 288 14.99 15.92 -4.83
N LYS A 289 14.03 16.29 -3.99
CA LYS A 289 13.54 15.46 -2.89
C LYS A 289 12.77 14.24 -3.38
N THR A 290 11.89 14.43 -4.36
CA THR A 290 11.08 13.36 -4.94
C THR A 290 11.96 12.33 -5.64
N GLU A 291 12.94 12.79 -6.44
CA GLU A 291 13.87 11.88 -7.10
C GLU A 291 14.75 11.14 -6.10
N THR A 292 15.23 11.81 -5.05
CA THR A 292 15.98 11.15 -3.97
C THR A 292 15.15 10.08 -3.27
N ALA A 293 13.87 10.35 -3.01
CA ALA A 293 12.95 9.37 -2.40
C ALA A 293 12.75 8.17 -3.33
N ARG A 294 12.53 8.39 -4.63
CA ARG A 294 12.40 7.36 -5.65
C ARG A 294 13.62 6.45 -5.73
N GLN A 295 14.83 7.03 -5.68
CA GLN A 295 16.07 6.24 -5.67
C GLN A 295 16.21 5.38 -4.41
N MET A 296 15.75 5.85 -3.25
CA MET A 296 15.72 5.03 -2.03
C MET A 296 14.73 3.87 -2.13
N VAL A 297 13.56 4.08 -2.75
CA VAL A 297 12.58 3.02 -3.06
C VAL A 297 13.22 1.98 -3.99
N ALA A 298 13.77 2.41 -5.12
CA ALA A 298 14.42 1.54 -6.09
C ALA A 298 15.56 0.72 -5.44
N HIS A 299 16.38 1.36 -4.60
CA HIS A 299 17.47 0.68 -3.89
C HIS A 299 16.96 -0.42 -2.94
N ALA A 300 15.90 -0.15 -2.17
CA ALA A 300 15.31 -1.13 -1.26
C ALA A 300 14.75 -2.34 -2.04
N LEU A 301 14.02 -2.09 -3.14
CA LEU A 301 13.43 -3.12 -3.99
C LEU A 301 14.49 -3.95 -4.72
N THR A 302 15.54 -3.31 -5.26
CA THR A 302 16.68 -4.02 -5.87
C THR A 302 17.35 -4.95 -4.87
N LYS A 303 17.56 -4.53 -3.61
CA LYS A 303 18.10 -5.41 -2.57
C LYS A 303 17.20 -6.61 -2.30
N MET A 304 15.87 -6.43 -2.33
CA MET A 304 14.92 -7.54 -2.20
C MET A 304 15.05 -8.52 -3.36
N ASP A 305 15.15 -8.05 -4.61
CA ASP A 305 15.32 -8.89 -5.81
C ASP A 305 16.64 -9.67 -5.77
N MET A 306 17.69 -9.07 -5.19
CA MET A 306 18.99 -9.70 -5.02
C MET A 306 19.09 -10.64 -3.80
N GLY A 307 18.02 -10.78 -3.00
CA GLY A 307 18.04 -11.56 -1.77
C GLY A 307 18.94 -10.99 -0.66
N LEU A 308 19.30 -9.70 -0.72
CA LEU A 308 20.13 -9.01 0.25
C LEU A 308 19.30 -8.49 1.43
N PRO A 309 19.88 -8.24 2.62
CA PRO A 309 19.17 -7.59 3.72
C PRO A 309 18.66 -6.21 3.33
N TYR A 310 17.37 -5.94 3.55
CA TYR A 310 16.66 -4.72 3.08
C TYR A 310 15.83 -4.01 4.15
N THR A 311 15.67 -4.58 5.35
CA THR A 311 14.82 -4.04 6.42
C THR A 311 15.08 -2.56 6.70
N LYS A 312 16.36 -2.17 6.81
CA LYS A 312 16.76 -0.78 7.04
C LYS A 312 16.41 0.11 5.84
N GLU A 313 16.76 -0.32 4.64
CA GLU A 313 16.54 0.44 3.40
C GLU A 313 15.04 0.62 3.12
N SER A 314 14.24 -0.40 3.34
CA SER A 314 12.78 -0.35 3.20
C SER A 314 12.15 0.64 4.20
N ALA A 315 12.60 0.64 5.46
CA ALA A 315 12.16 1.61 6.45
C ALA A 315 12.59 3.06 6.11
N ILE A 316 13.81 3.27 5.59
CA ILE A 316 14.28 4.58 5.11
C ILE A 316 13.40 5.03 3.93
N ALA A 317 13.19 4.17 2.93
CA ALA A 317 12.40 4.47 1.74
C ALA A 317 10.99 4.97 2.11
N LYS A 318 10.27 4.20 2.95
CA LYS A 318 8.92 4.55 3.41
C LYS A 318 8.90 5.85 4.20
N CYS A 319 9.79 6.00 5.17
CA CYS A 319 9.83 7.17 6.05
C CYS A 319 10.13 8.44 5.25
N TYR A 320 11.16 8.42 4.44
CA TYR A 320 11.57 9.58 3.66
C TYR A 320 10.55 9.94 2.57
N ALA A 321 10.11 8.96 1.77
CA ALA A 321 9.15 9.23 0.69
C ALA A 321 7.83 9.80 1.21
N SER A 322 7.30 9.29 2.33
CA SER A 322 6.06 9.80 2.90
C SER A 322 6.20 11.19 3.54
N ASP A 323 7.35 11.52 4.14
CA ASP A 323 7.63 12.87 4.62
C ASP A 323 7.72 13.86 3.44
N ILE A 324 8.38 13.45 2.35
CA ILE A 324 8.50 14.27 1.13
C ILE A 324 7.15 14.43 0.42
N ALA A 325 6.32 13.39 0.35
CA ALA A 325 4.98 13.50 -0.24
C ALA A 325 4.13 14.58 0.46
N MET A 326 4.17 14.63 1.78
CA MET A 326 3.50 15.67 2.58
C MET A 326 4.06 17.06 2.30
N GLU A 327 5.38 17.20 2.25
CA GLU A 327 6.03 18.48 1.99
C GLU A 327 5.68 18.98 0.58
N VAL A 328 5.84 18.14 -0.44
CA VAL A 328 5.58 18.50 -1.85
C VAL A 328 4.11 18.81 -2.07
N ALA A 329 3.19 18.04 -1.48
CA ALA A 329 1.75 18.33 -1.58
C ALA A 329 1.40 19.68 -0.95
N SER A 330 1.99 20.03 0.20
CA SER A 330 1.82 21.33 0.83
C SER A 330 2.38 22.47 -0.04
N GLU A 331 3.55 22.28 -0.63
CA GLU A 331 4.17 23.27 -1.52
C GLU A 331 3.40 23.44 -2.84
N ALA A 332 2.80 22.36 -3.37
CA ALA A 332 1.92 22.44 -4.52
C ALA A 332 0.70 23.33 -4.22
N ILE A 333 0.03 23.12 -3.08
CA ILE A 333 -1.07 23.98 -2.62
C ILE A 333 -0.60 25.43 -2.52
N GLN A 334 0.58 25.67 -1.93
CA GLN A 334 1.12 27.02 -1.78
C GLN A 334 1.35 27.71 -3.14
N MET A 335 1.82 26.97 -4.15
CA MET A 335 2.01 27.52 -5.52
C MET A 335 0.70 27.88 -6.22
N PHE A 336 -0.40 27.18 -5.92
CA PHE A 336 -1.72 27.53 -6.40
C PHE A 336 -2.33 28.74 -5.68
N GLY A 337 -1.80 29.12 -4.51
CA GLY A 337 -2.36 30.18 -3.68
C GLY A 337 -3.75 29.85 -3.21
N GLY A 338 -4.68 30.82 -3.20
CA GLY A 338 -6.05 30.61 -2.75
C GLY A 338 -6.80 29.50 -3.51
N TYR A 339 -6.49 29.30 -4.77
CA TYR A 339 -7.09 28.23 -5.57
C TYR A 339 -6.66 26.83 -5.09
N GLY A 340 -5.45 26.68 -4.57
CA GLY A 340 -5.00 25.41 -4.01
C GLY A 340 -5.74 24.94 -2.77
N TYR A 341 -6.50 25.84 -2.12
CA TYR A 341 -7.34 25.54 -0.96
C TYR A 341 -8.77 25.16 -1.33
N SER A 342 -9.11 25.20 -2.64
CA SER A 342 -10.43 24.82 -3.17
C SER A 342 -10.40 23.37 -3.67
N ARG A 343 -11.49 22.62 -3.40
CA ARG A 343 -11.71 21.26 -3.95
C ARG A 343 -11.94 21.23 -5.47
N GLU A 344 -12.08 22.37 -6.11
CA GLU A 344 -12.16 22.49 -7.57
C GLU A 344 -10.80 22.21 -8.24
N TYR A 345 -9.70 22.24 -7.47
CA TYR A 345 -8.33 21.97 -7.92
C TYR A 345 -7.77 20.72 -7.24
N PRO A 346 -6.90 19.93 -7.93
CA PRO A 346 -6.53 18.60 -7.46
C PRO A 346 -5.54 18.59 -6.30
N VAL A 347 -4.85 19.71 -6.00
CA VAL A 347 -3.70 19.71 -5.10
C VAL A 347 -4.06 19.53 -3.63
N GLU A 348 -5.27 19.95 -3.20
CA GLU A 348 -5.72 19.75 -1.81
C GLU A 348 -5.91 18.25 -1.50
N LYS A 349 -6.39 17.46 -2.49
CA LYS A 349 -6.55 16.02 -2.38
C LYS A 349 -5.21 15.33 -2.14
N LEU A 350 -4.14 15.78 -2.81
CA LEU A 350 -2.80 15.20 -2.66
C LEU A 350 -2.29 15.32 -1.21
N LEU A 351 -2.59 16.44 -0.53
CA LEU A 351 -2.24 16.60 0.89
C LEU A 351 -3.01 15.64 1.79
N ARG A 352 -4.32 15.44 1.52
CA ARG A 352 -5.16 14.50 2.27
C ARG A 352 -4.67 13.07 2.06
N ASP A 353 -4.39 12.69 0.83
CA ASP A 353 -3.89 11.37 0.45
C ASP A 353 -2.50 11.09 1.06
N ALA A 354 -1.57 12.05 0.99
CA ALA A 354 -0.21 11.89 1.49
C ALA A 354 -0.14 11.58 3.00
N LYS A 355 -1.09 12.10 3.80
CA LYS A 355 -1.00 11.99 5.26
C LYS A 355 -0.97 10.57 5.78
N ILE A 356 -1.75 9.66 5.19
CA ILE A 356 -1.82 8.27 5.68
C ILE A 356 -0.48 7.53 5.53
N PHE A 357 0.33 7.91 4.54
CA PHE A 357 1.63 7.28 4.28
C PHE A 357 2.65 7.52 5.41
N GLN A 358 2.46 8.55 6.24
CA GLN A 358 3.25 8.72 7.47
C GLN A 358 2.77 7.84 8.63
N ILE A 359 1.57 7.23 8.53
CA ILE A 359 0.87 6.57 9.64
C ILE A 359 0.83 5.05 9.47
N PHE A 360 0.25 4.55 8.37
CA PHE A 360 0.02 3.11 8.18
C PHE A 360 1.31 2.34 7.88
N GLU A 361 1.24 1.01 7.96
CA GLU A 361 2.39 0.08 7.81
C GLU A 361 3.59 0.40 8.72
N GLY A 362 3.26 0.90 9.91
CA GLY A 362 4.21 1.43 10.89
C GLY A 362 4.46 2.92 10.70
N THR A 363 4.14 3.71 11.74
CA THR A 363 4.32 5.16 11.69
C THR A 363 5.77 5.54 11.37
N ASN A 364 5.99 6.77 10.90
CA ASN A 364 7.36 7.22 10.60
C ASN A 364 8.26 7.24 11.84
N GLU A 365 7.68 7.33 13.04
CA GLU A 365 8.39 7.13 14.32
C GLU A 365 8.84 5.66 14.48
N VAL A 366 7.97 4.70 14.15
CA VAL A 366 8.34 3.27 14.13
C VAL A 366 9.42 2.99 13.10
N GLN A 367 9.35 3.60 11.89
CA GLN A 367 10.42 3.46 10.90
C GLN A 367 11.77 3.97 11.44
N ARG A 368 11.76 5.10 12.15
CA ARG A 368 12.98 5.65 12.80
C ARG A 368 13.55 4.70 13.84
N ILE A 369 12.70 4.00 14.60
CA ILE A 369 13.13 2.93 15.52
C ILE A 369 13.80 1.78 14.76
N VAL A 370 13.18 1.31 13.66
CA VAL A 370 13.74 0.24 12.82
C VAL A 370 15.10 0.64 12.27
N VAL A 371 15.23 1.84 11.70
CA VAL A 371 16.50 2.36 11.18
C VAL A 371 17.54 2.46 12.29
N ALA A 372 17.18 3.06 13.43
CA ALA A 372 18.10 3.24 14.56
C ALA A 372 18.62 1.89 15.08
N ASN A 373 17.74 0.90 15.26
CA ASN A 373 18.13 -0.45 15.73
C ASN A 373 19.11 -1.12 14.77
N ASN A 374 18.90 -0.99 13.45
CA ASN A 374 19.82 -1.53 12.45
C ASN A 374 21.18 -0.81 12.43
N VAL A 375 21.23 0.49 12.71
CA VAL A 375 22.49 1.27 12.75
C VAL A 375 23.25 1.01 14.05
N ILE A 376 22.55 0.88 15.18
CA ILE A 376 23.15 0.66 16.51
C ILE A 376 23.54 -0.81 16.71
N GLY A 377 22.96 -1.75 15.97
CA GLY A 377 23.21 -3.19 16.09
C GLY A 377 22.41 -3.82 17.26
N LYS A 378 21.14 -3.46 17.39
CA LYS A 378 20.20 -4.04 18.36
C LYS A 378 19.30 -5.06 17.73
#